data_c9d919d05c7d79f2c147be7caf04ac7f
#
_entry.id   c9d919d05c7d79f2c147be7caf04ac7f
#
_cell.length_a   1.000
_cell.length_b   1.000
_cell.length_c   1.000
_cell.angle_alpha   90.00
_cell.angle_beta   90.00
_cell.angle_gamma   90.00
#
_symmetry.space_group_name_H-M   'P 1'
#
loop_
_entity.id
_entity.type
_entity.pdbx_description
1 polymer ?
#
loop_
_entity_poly.entity_id
_entity_poly.type
_entity_poly.pdbx_seq_one_letter_code
_entity_poly.pdbx_strand_id
1 'polypeptide(L)'
;DEEARQLSKEYSLVKAAKVIRDMGPKILIIKKGEHGALLFHGQEVFFAPALPLEEVFDPTGAGDTFAGGFVAHLAKTKDYSFNNMKSAIIVGSALASFCVEKFGTQRLTEINEADIKERIQSFVQLVNFDIELV
;
A
#
# COMPACT_ATOMS: atom_id res chain seq x y z
N ASP A 1 10.68 2.22 4.23
CA ASP A 1 11.92 1.91 3.48
C ASP A 1 13.19 2.02 4.31
N GLU A 2 13.26 2.98 5.23
CA GLU A 2 14.42 3.11 6.13
C GLU A 2 14.60 1.88 7.01
N GLU A 3 13.54 1.37 7.59
CA GLU A 3 13.57 0.14 8.40
C GLU A 3 14.07 -1.06 7.59
N ALA A 4 13.65 -1.17 6.32
CA ALA A 4 14.11 -2.22 5.43
C ALA A 4 15.62 -2.12 5.19
N ARG A 5 16.13 -0.91 4.98
CA ARG A 5 17.57 -0.66 4.82
C ARG A 5 18.36 -0.97 6.08
N GLN A 6 17.85 -0.56 7.23
CA GLN A 6 18.49 -0.85 8.53
C GLN A 6 18.55 -2.36 8.79
N LEU A 7 17.45 -3.06 8.58
CA LEU A 7 17.36 -4.49 8.85
C LEU A 7 18.26 -5.30 7.90
N SER A 8 18.28 -4.97 6.64
CA SER A 8 19.00 -5.69 5.60
C SER A 8 20.46 -5.24 5.42
N LYS A 9 20.78 -4.02 5.84
CA LYS A 9 22.03 -3.30 5.55
C LYS A 9 22.28 -3.08 4.05
N GLU A 10 21.20 -3.09 3.26
CA GLU A 10 21.22 -2.85 1.83
C GLU A 10 20.51 -1.54 1.50
N TYR A 11 21.11 -0.71 0.65
CA TYR A 11 20.50 0.53 0.19
C TYR A 11 19.39 0.28 -0.84
N SER A 12 19.66 -0.63 -1.79
CA SER A 12 18.66 -1.02 -2.80
C SER A 12 17.52 -1.77 -2.16
N LEU A 13 16.28 -1.28 -2.36
CA LEU A 13 15.09 -1.93 -1.79
C LEU A 13 14.85 -3.33 -2.36
N VAL A 14 15.26 -3.59 -3.60
CA VAL A 14 15.16 -4.93 -4.21
C VAL A 14 16.12 -5.91 -3.51
N LYS A 15 17.36 -5.48 -3.25
CA LYS A 15 18.31 -6.28 -2.49
C LYS A 15 17.89 -6.44 -1.03
N ALA A 16 17.41 -5.35 -0.41
CA ALA A 16 16.87 -5.37 0.95
C ALA A 16 15.72 -6.37 1.08
N ALA A 17 14.80 -6.37 0.14
CA ALA A 17 13.68 -7.30 0.12
C ALA A 17 14.13 -8.76 0.06
N LYS A 18 15.14 -9.07 -0.74
CA LYS A 18 15.71 -10.42 -0.83
C LYS A 18 16.30 -10.86 0.50
N VAL A 19 17.12 -10.01 1.13
CA VAL A 19 17.74 -10.29 2.43
C VAL A 19 16.68 -10.53 3.49
N ILE A 20 15.67 -9.67 3.57
CA ILE A 20 14.60 -9.79 4.57
C ILE A 20 13.79 -11.07 4.35
N ARG A 21 13.45 -11.40 3.10
CA ARG A 21 12.71 -12.64 2.81
C ARG A 21 13.53 -13.90 3.14
N ASP A 22 14.83 -13.85 2.97
CA ASP A 22 15.73 -14.95 3.36
C ASP A 22 15.76 -15.16 4.90
N MET A 23 15.35 -14.15 5.68
CA MET A 23 15.16 -14.27 7.14
C MET A 23 13.88 -15.00 7.55
N GLY A 24 12.95 -15.26 6.60
CA GLY A 24 11.76 -16.06 6.86
C GLY A 24 10.48 -15.67 6.12
N PRO A 25 10.09 -14.38 6.06
CA PRO A 25 8.82 -14.01 5.46
C PRO A 25 8.79 -14.27 3.95
N LYS A 26 7.74 -14.94 3.48
CA LYS A 26 7.54 -15.21 2.04
C LYS A 26 6.99 -14.01 1.30
N ILE A 27 6.25 -13.17 2.01
CA ILE A 27 5.58 -11.98 1.49
C ILE A 27 6.13 -10.79 2.27
N LEU A 28 6.53 -9.76 1.55
CA LEU A 28 7.07 -8.55 2.16
C LEU A 28 6.43 -7.32 1.52
N ILE A 29 6.00 -6.39 2.35
CA ILE A 29 5.55 -5.07 1.93
C ILE A 29 6.51 -4.03 2.49
N ILE A 30 7.11 -3.24 1.60
CA ILE A 30 7.93 -2.10 1.98
C ILE A 30 7.14 -0.83 1.70
N LYS A 31 6.75 -0.14 2.74
CA LYS A 31 6.06 1.15 2.65
C LYS A 31 7.08 2.27 2.46
N LYS A 32 6.76 3.21 1.59
CA LYS A 32 7.64 4.32 1.21
C LYS A 32 6.98 5.69 1.47
N GLY A 33 6.08 5.75 2.45
CA GLY A 33 5.35 6.98 2.78
C GLY A 33 4.59 7.56 1.58
N GLU A 34 4.85 8.80 1.26
CA GLU A 34 4.24 9.49 0.11
C GLU A 34 4.63 8.92 -1.25
N HIS A 35 5.63 8.05 -1.30
CA HIS A 35 6.12 7.42 -2.52
C HIS A 35 5.52 6.04 -2.78
N GLY A 36 4.49 5.65 -2.04
CA GLY A 36 3.78 4.40 -2.26
C GLY A 36 4.32 3.19 -1.50
N ALA A 37 4.10 2.00 -2.04
CA ALA A 37 4.50 0.74 -1.42
C ALA A 37 4.91 -0.30 -2.46
N LEU A 38 5.84 -1.15 -2.08
CA LEU A 38 6.30 -2.29 -2.88
C LEU A 38 5.86 -3.59 -2.20
N LEU A 39 5.24 -4.49 -2.98
CA LEU A 39 4.89 -5.84 -2.56
C LEU A 39 5.82 -6.83 -3.26
N PHE A 40 6.45 -7.70 -2.48
CA PHE A 40 7.33 -8.75 -2.97
C PHE A 40 6.79 -10.12 -2.59
N HIS A 41 6.67 -11.01 -3.58
CA HIS A 41 6.31 -12.41 -3.38
C HIS A 41 6.99 -13.28 -4.44
N GLY A 42 7.93 -14.12 -4.04
CA GLY A 42 8.71 -14.91 -4.99
C GLY A 42 9.46 -14.01 -5.97
N GLN A 43 9.27 -14.21 -7.25
CA GLN A 43 9.82 -13.38 -8.32
C GLN A 43 8.92 -12.20 -8.68
N GLU A 44 7.72 -12.14 -8.10
CA GLU A 44 6.73 -11.13 -8.42
C GLU A 44 6.90 -9.90 -7.56
N VAL A 45 6.79 -8.73 -8.20
CA VAL A 45 6.84 -7.43 -7.54
C VAL A 45 5.67 -6.59 -8.02
N PHE A 46 5.00 -5.90 -7.10
CA PHE A 46 3.94 -4.95 -7.40
C PHE A 46 4.24 -3.62 -6.74
N PHE A 47 4.12 -2.54 -7.50
CA PHE A 47 4.25 -1.18 -6.98
C PHE A 47 2.87 -0.53 -6.93
N ALA A 48 2.49 -0.07 -5.76
CA ALA A 48 1.31 0.76 -5.55
C ALA A 48 1.76 2.20 -5.27
N PRO A 49 1.35 3.18 -6.08
CA PRO A 49 1.66 4.58 -5.79
C PRO A 49 0.86 5.06 -4.59
N ALA A 50 1.32 6.12 -3.94
CA ALA A 50 0.47 6.91 -3.07
C ALA A 50 -0.39 7.84 -3.93
N LEU A 51 -1.62 8.10 -3.49
CA LEU A 51 -2.48 9.07 -4.17
C LEU A 51 -1.95 10.48 -3.90
N PRO A 52 -1.69 11.29 -4.94
CA PRO A 52 -1.31 12.68 -4.73
C PRO A 52 -2.49 13.48 -4.18
N LEU A 53 -2.35 13.98 -2.96
CA LEU A 53 -3.33 14.80 -2.27
C LEU A 53 -2.81 16.24 -2.20
N GLU A 54 -3.70 17.18 -2.42
CA GLU A 54 -3.34 18.61 -2.30
C GLU A 54 -3.00 19.00 -0.86
N GLU A 55 -3.73 18.42 0.10
CA GLU A 55 -3.55 18.69 1.52
C GLU A 55 -3.34 17.40 2.30
N VAL A 56 -2.27 17.38 3.09
CA VAL A 56 -1.99 16.34 4.06
C VAL A 56 -1.86 17.02 5.42
N PHE A 57 -2.80 16.74 6.33
CA PHE A 57 -2.80 17.33 7.66
C PHE A 57 -1.87 16.59 8.62
N ASP A 58 -2.03 15.27 8.72
CA ASP A 58 -1.29 14.49 9.69
C ASP A 58 -1.11 13.05 9.20
N PRO A 59 0.14 12.60 8.95
CA PRO A 59 0.40 11.22 8.53
C PRO A 59 0.34 10.21 9.68
N THR A 60 0.13 10.66 10.92
CA THR A 60 0.09 9.78 12.09
C THR A 60 -1.05 8.76 11.96
N GLY A 61 -0.72 7.49 12.12
CA GLY A 61 -1.68 6.40 12.02
C GLY A 61 -1.97 5.91 10.60
N ALA A 62 -1.44 6.57 9.57
CA ALA A 62 -1.63 6.15 8.19
C ALA A 62 -1.06 4.75 7.93
N GLY A 63 0.10 4.44 8.49
CA GLY A 63 0.72 3.12 8.37
C GLY A 63 -0.11 2.02 9.02
N ASP A 64 -0.64 2.26 10.19
CA ASP A 64 -1.52 1.30 10.90
C ASP A 64 -2.85 1.12 10.16
N THR A 65 -3.39 2.20 9.63
CA THR A 65 -4.62 2.18 8.82
C THR A 65 -4.40 1.38 7.52
N PHE A 66 -3.26 1.56 6.87
CA PHE A 66 -2.86 0.76 5.71
C PHE A 66 -2.82 -0.73 6.06
N ALA A 67 -2.12 -1.09 7.13
CA ALA A 67 -2.00 -2.48 7.57
C ALA A 67 -3.36 -3.07 7.92
N GLY A 68 -4.20 -2.32 8.63
CA GLY A 68 -5.56 -2.72 8.96
C GLY A 68 -6.42 -2.99 7.73
N GLY A 69 -6.39 -2.10 6.75
CA GLY A 69 -7.11 -2.25 5.49
C GLY A 69 -6.64 -3.45 4.67
N PHE A 70 -5.34 -3.64 4.58
CA PHE A 70 -4.73 -4.79 3.91
C PHE A 70 -5.20 -6.12 4.53
N VAL A 71 -5.06 -6.25 5.84
CA VAL A 71 -5.45 -7.47 6.56
C VAL A 71 -6.96 -7.70 6.49
N ALA A 72 -7.76 -6.66 6.65
CA ALA A 72 -9.22 -6.76 6.57
C ALA A 72 -9.69 -7.27 5.20
N HIS A 73 -9.09 -6.79 4.12
CA HIS A 73 -9.41 -7.26 2.78
C HIS A 73 -9.09 -8.76 2.61
N LEU A 74 -7.91 -9.19 3.06
CA LEU A 74 -7.52 -10.60 3.02
C LEU A 74 -8.45 -11.47 3.87
N ALA A 75 -8.80 -11.01 5.07
CA ALA A 75 -9.71 -11.73 5.96
C ALA A 75 -11.10 -11.88 5.37
N LYS A 76 -11.59 -10.85 4.69
CA LYS A 76 -12.92 -10.85 4.04
C LYS A 76 -12.95 -11.76 2.82
N THR A 77 -11.92 -11.73 1.99
CA THR A 77 -11.87 -12.49 0.73
C THR A 77 -11.38 -13.90 0.90
N LYS A 78 -10.58 -14.17 1.93
CA LYS A 78 -9.91 -15.46 2.19
C LYS A 78 -9.11 -15.97 0.99
N ASP A 79 -8.64 -15.05 0.17
CA ASP A 79 -7.84 -15.30 -1.02
C ASP A 79 -6.45 -14.67 -0.83
N TYR A 80 -5.42 -15.52 -0.77
CA TYR A 80 -4.04 -15.12 -0.54
C TYR A 80 -3.20 -15.16 -1.83
N SER A 81 -3.85 -15.13 -2.99
CA SER A 81 -3.18 -15.01 -4.27
C SER A 81 -2.48 -13.65 -4.39
N PHE A 82 -1.44 -13.59 -5.23
CA PHE A 82 -0.73 -12.33 -5.49
C PHE A 82 -1.65 -11.27 -6.06
N ASN A 83 -2.57 -11.63 -6.96
CA ASN A 83 -3.55 -10.69 -7.51
C ASN A 83 -4.45 -10.09 -6.44
N ASN A 84 -4.93 -10.91 -5.49
CA ASN A 84 -5.75 -10.38 -4.41
C ASN A 84 -4.94 -9.54 -3.42
N MET A 85 -3.67 -9.86 -3.21
CA MET A 85 -2.77 -9.02 -2.40
C MET A 85 -2.55 -7.65 -3.01
N LYS A 86 -2.48 -7.54 -4.34
CA LYS A 86 -2.46 -6.22 -5.02
C LYS A 86 -3.71 -5.42 -4.66
N SER A 87 -4.88 -6.05 -4.75
CA SER A 87 -6.15 -5.42 -4.36
C SER A 87 -6.14 -5.00 -2.89
N ALA A 88 -5.63 -5.86 -2.00
CA ALA A 88 -5.51 -5.56 -0.57
C ALA A 88 -4.61 -4.36 -0.30
N ILE A 89 -3.51 -4.20 -1.05
CA ILE A 89 -2.64 -3.03 -0.95
C ILE A 89 -3.36 -1.76 -1.37
N ILE A 90 -4.14 -1.80 -2.44
CA ILE A 90 -4.90 -0.64 -2.91
C ILE A 90 -5.99 -0.27 -1.89
N VAL A 91 -6.69 -1.24 -1.31
CA VAL A 91 -7.66 -1.00 -0.23
C VAL A 91 -6.97 -0.34 0.98
N GLY A 92 -5.86 -0.88 1.43
CA GLY A 92 -5.07 -0.31 2.53
C GLY A 92 -4.61 1.10 2.23
N SER A 93 -4.11 1.33 1.01
CA SER A 93 -3.67 2.65 0.55
C SER A 93 -4.82 3.66 0.50
N ALA A 94 -6.00 3.25 0.05
CA ALA A 94 -7.19 4.09 0.02
C ALA A 94 -7.59 4.53 1.43
N LEU A 95 -7.66 3.59 2.38
CA LEU A 95 -7.98 3.91 3.77
C LEU A 95 -6.93 4.82 4.41
N ALA A 96 -5.65 4.54 4.18
CA ALA A 96 -4.57 5.40 4.67
C ALA A 96 -4.66 6.82 4.10
N SER A 97 -5.08 6.99 2.85
CA SER A 97 -5.24 8.30 2.23
C SER A 97 -6.31 9.16 2.90
N PHE A 98 -7.37 8.54 3.40
CA PHE A 98 -8.37 9.25 4.21
C PHE A 98 -7.83 9.64 5.59
N CYS A 99 -7.00 8.80 6.19
CA CYS A 99 -6.41 9.06 7.50
C CYS A 99 -5.58 10.35 7.51
N VAL A 100 -4.84 10.65 6.43
CA VAL A 100 -3.98 11.83 6.35
C VAL A 100 -4.73 13.12 6.02
N GLU A 101 -5.99 13.05 5.59
CA GLU A 101 -6.80 14.23 5.27
C GLU A 101 -7.24 15.02 6.51
N LYS A 102 -7.29 14.40 7.68
CA LYS A 102 -7.66 15.02 8.96
C LYS A 102 -6.81 14.48 10.10
N PHE A 103 -6.90 15.13 11.26
CA PHE A 103 -6.18 14.69 12.44
C PHE A 103 -6.67 13.33 12.96
N GLY A 104 -5.74 12.44 13.25
CA GLY A 104 -6.03 11.12 13.81
C GLY A 104 -7.00 10.30 12.97
N THR A 105 -7.99 9.69 13.60
CA THR A 105 -9.01 8.84 12.94
C THR A 105 -10.27 9.61 12.56
N GLN A 106 -10.27 10.93 12.66
CA GLN A 106 -11.47 11.75 12.45
C GLN A 106 -12.10 11.52 11.08
N ARG A 107 -11.31 11.53 10.00
CA ARG A 107 -11.81 11.31 8.64
C ARG A 107 -12.35 9.89 8.47
N LEU A 108 -11.74 8.88 9.11
CA LEU A 108 -12.16 7.48 9.01
C LEU A 108 -13.57 7.23 9.56
N THR A 109 -14.00 8.02 10.55
CA THR A 109 -15.35 7.90 11.11
C THR A 109 -16.42 8.56 10.24
N GLU A 110 -16.05 9.39 9.29
CA GLU A 110 -16.93 10.14 8.40
C GLU A 110 -17.15 9.47 7.04
N ILE A 111 -16.28 8.55 6.63
CA ILE A 111 -16.36 7.91 5.32
C ILE A 111 -17.32 6.72 5.32
N ASN A 112 -17.89 6.46 4.15
CA ASN A 112 -18.75 5.30 3.89
C ASN A 112 -18.17 4.42 2.78
N GLU A 113 -18.86 3.33 2.48
CA GLU A 113 -18.42 2.38 1.44
C GLU A 113 -18.30 3.01 0.05
N ALA A 114 -19.20 3.93 -0.30
CA ALA A 114 -19.16 4.64 -1.57
C ALA A 114 -17.91 5.53 -1.69
N ASP A 115 -17.53 6.20 -0.61
CA ASP A 115 -16.31 7.02 -0.57
C ASP A 115 -15.06 6.15 -0.79
N ILE A 116 -15.02 4.97 -0.18
CA ILE A 116 -13.91 4.01 -0.34
C ILE A 116 -13.81 3.53 -1.78
N LYS A 117 -14.94 3.16 -2.40
CA LYS A 117 -14.98 2.72 -3.81
C LYS A 117 -14.50 3.81 -4.76
N GLU A 118 -14.94 5.04 -4.56
CA GLU A 118 -14.50 6.18 -5.37
C GLU A 118 -12.99 6.40 -5.24
N ARG A 119 -12.46 6.33 -4.01
CA ARG A 119 -11.03 6.49 -3.76
C ARG A 119 -10.21 5.35 -4.41
N ILE A 120 -10.69 4.12 -4.36
CA ILE A 120 -10.06 2.98 -5.04
C ILE A 120 -10.01 3.22 -6.55
N GLN A 121 -11.08 3.72 -7.14
CA GLN A 121 -11.10 4.07 -8.57
C GLN A 121 -10.09 5.16 -8.92
N SER A 122 -9.88 6.13 -8.03
CA SER A 122 -8.85 7.15 -8.22
C SER A 122 -7.45 6.53 -8.31
N PHE A 123 -7.16 5.51 -7.50
CA PHE A 123 -5.89 4.77 -7.61
C PHE A 123 -5.77 4.03 -8.94
N VAL A 124 -6.86 3.38 -9.39
CA VAL A 124 -6.86 2.68 -10.68
C VAL A 124 -6.62 3.65 -11.84
N GLN A 125 -7.30 4.80 -11.84
CA GLN A 125 -7.13 5.83 -12.87
C GLN A 125 -5.71 6.41 -12.88
N LEU A 126 -5.10 6.57 -11.72
CA LEU A 126 -3.76 7.13 -11.59
C LEU A 126 -2.70 6.29 -12.33
N VAL A 127 -2.86 4.98 -12.37
CA VAL A 127 -1.88 4.05 -12.95
C VAL A 127 -2.33 3.43 -14.27
N ASN A 128 -3.56 3.68 -14.70
CA ASN A 128 -4.10 3.12 -15.93
C ASN A 128 -3.62 3.90 -17.15
N PHE A 129 -3.21 3.18 -18.18
CA PHE A 129 -2.77 3.78 -19.45
C PHE A 129 -2.93 2.79 -20.60
N ASP A 130 -3.10 3.33 -21.78
CA ASP A 130 -3.10 2.56 -23.02
C ASP A 130 -1.78 2.79 -23.75
N ILE A 131 -1.27 1.76 -24.40
CA ILE A 131 -0.05 1.84 -25.20
C ILE A 131 -0.22 1.11 -26.53
N GLU A 132 0.13 1.79 -27.61
CA GLU A 132 0.28 1.16 -28.92
C GLU A 132 1.76 0.87 -29.15
N LEU A 133 2.05 -0.41 -29.41
CA LEU A 133 3.39 -0.84 -29.78
C LEU A 133 3.53 -0.77 -31.31
N VAL A 134 4.53 -0.01 -31.74
CA VAL A 134 4.82 0.21 -33.16
C VAL A 134 5.91 -0.72 -33.65
#